data_9a310f240185713154581f9457cb5d5d
#
_entry.id   9a310f240185713154581f9457cb5d5d
#
_cell.length_a   1.000
_cell.length_b   1.000
_cell.length_c   1.000
_cell.angle_alpha   90.00
_cell.angle_beta   90.00
_cell.angle_gamma   90.00
#
_symmetry.space_group_name_H-M   'P 1'
#
loop_
_entity.id
_entity.type
_entity.pdbx_description
1 polymer ?
#
loop_
_entity_poly.entity_id
_entity_poly.type
_entity_poly.pdbx_seq_one_letter_code
_entity_poly.pdbx_strand_id
1 'polypeptide(L)'
;PYMKVYELSAQVMVEGLKELGLMKGNAEDAVREGAHALFYPHGLGHMMGLDVHDMENLGELWVGYDGQPKSTQFGRKSQRLAIPLEPGFVHTVEPGIYFIPELIDLWKGEKKFMDFINYDKVEEYRNFGGIRNEEDYLITETGARRLGKKIPLTPEEVEALR
;
A
#
# COMPACT_ATOMS: atom_id res chain seq x y z
N PRO A 1 -12.46 -0.56 10.09
CA PRO A 1 -11.25 -1.40 10.05
C PRO A 1 -10.18 -0.80 9.15
N TYR A 2 -8.91 -0.91 9.54
CA TYR A 2 -7.77 -0.42 8.75
C TYR A 2 -7.64 -1.15 7.40
N MET A 3 -8.10 -2.39 7.32
CA MET A 3 -8.18 -3.11 6.05
C MET A 3 -8.95 -2.34 4.97
N LYS A 4 -10.03 -1.63 5.33
CA LYS A 4 -10.77 -0.78 4.38
C LYS A 4 -9.94 0.43 3.90
N VAL A 5 -9.08 0.96 4.76
CA VAL A 5 -8.15 2.05 4.38
C VAL A 5 -7.11 1.53 3.39
N TYR A 6 -6.57 0.32 3.61
CA TYR A 6 -5.71 -0.36 2.65
C TYR A 6 -6.41 -0.57 1.30
N GLU A 7 -7.63 -1.09 1.29
CA GLU A 7 -8.40 -1.31 0.05
C GLU A 7 -8.64 0.00 -0.71
N LEU A 8 -9.01 1.07 0.00
CA LEU A 8 -9.17 2.39 -0.58
C LEU A 8 -7.84 2.91 -1.18
N SER A 9 -6.72 2.76 -0.45
CA SER A 9 -5.41 3.19 -0.95
C SER A 9 -5.02 2.45 -2.22
N ALA A 10 -5.28 1.14 -2.27
CA ALA A 10 -5.03 0.33 -3.46
C ALA A 10 -5.90 0.76 -4.66
N GLN A 11 -7.19 1.09 -4.43
CA GLN A 11 -8.07 1.62 -5.48
C GLN A 11 -7.58 2.96 -6.03
N VAL A 12 -7.21 3.89 -5.15
CA VAL A 12 -6.65 5.20 -5.56
C VAL A 12 -5.37 5.03 -6.39
N MET A 13 -4.48 4.11 -5.98
CA MET A 13 -3.28 3.80 -6.76
C MET A 13 -3.62 3.21 -8.13
N VAL A 14 -4.56 2.27 -8.20
CA VAL A 14 -4.99 1.68 -9.48
C VAL A 14 -5.55 2.74 -10.40
N GLU A 15 -6.37 3.68 -9.91
CA GLU A 15 -6.89 4.77 -10.76
C GLU A 15 -5.76 5.66 -11.29
N GLY A 16 -4.80 6.07 -10.44
CA GLY A 16 -3.62 6.81 -10.92
C GLY A 16 -2.77 6.04 -11.92
N LEU A 17 -2.56 4.74 -11.71
CA LEU A 17 -1.84 3.87 -12.66
C LEU A 17 -2.60 3.69 -13.97
N LYS A 18 -3.94 3.76 -13.98
CA LYS A 18 -4.76 3.78 -15.20
C LYS A 18 -4.57 5.09 -15.98
N GLU A 19 -4.53 6.23 -15.30
CA GLU A 19 -4.26 7.54 -15.93
C GLU A 19 -2.90 7.55 -16.64
N LEU A 20 -1.90 6.84 -16.10
CA LEU A 20 -0.59 6.64 -16.72
C LEU A 20 -0.59 5.56 -17.82
N GLY A 21 -1.69 4.86 -18.04
CA GLY A 21 -1.80 3.76 -19.00
C GLY A 21 -1.13 2.45 -18.57
N LEU A 22 -0.66 2.34 -17.32
CA LEU A 22 -0.01 1.15 -16.76
C LEU A 22 -1.01 0.07 -16.37
N MET A 23 -2.21 0.49 -15.94
CA MET A 23 -3.33 -0.39 -15.62
C MET A 23 -4.56 -0.04 -16.47
N LYS A 24 -5.54 -0.92 -16.48
CA LYS A 24 -6.80 -0.80 -17.23
C LYS A 24 -7.94 -1.54 -16.50
N GLY A 25 -9.14 -1.49 -17.04
CA GLY A 25 -10.30 -2.18 -16.48
C GLY A 25 -10.89 -1.47 -15.25
N ASN A 26 -11.69 -2.19 -14.47
CA ASN A 26 -12.32 -1.68 -13.26
C ASN A 26 -11.33 -1.74 -12.09
N ALA A 27 -11.17 -0.64 -11.34
CA ALA A 27 -10.19 -0.56 -10.26
C ALA A 27 -10.57 -1.43 -9.04
N GLU A 28 -11.86 -1.49 -8.71
CA GLU A 28 -12.33 -2.31 -7.59
C GLU A 28 -12.10 -3.80 -7.88
N ASP A 29 -12.38 -4.25 -9.10
CA ASP A 29 -12.11 -5.62 -9.55
C ASP A 29 -10.62 -5.93 -9.55
N ALA A 30 -9.78 -5.02 -10.05
CA ALA A 30 -8.33 -5.17 -10.06
C ALA A 30 -7.77 -5.33 -8.64
N VAL A 31 -8.29 -4.57 -7.66
CA VAL A 31 -7.91 -4.68 -6.25
C VAL A 31 -8.42 -5.98 -5.64
N ARG A 32 -9.68 -6.34 -5.89
CA ARG A 32 -10.29 -7.58 -5.39
C ARG A 32 -9.52 -8.82 -5.86
N GLU A 33 -9.12 -8.85 -7.13
CA GLU A 33 -8.36 -9.95 -7.73
C GLU A 33 -6.87 -9.92 -7.38
N GLY A 34 -6.33 -8.77 -6.96
CA GLY A 34 -4.95 -8.61 -6.52
C GLY A 34 -3.99 -8.12 -7.61
N ALA A 35 -4.50 -7.62 -8.76
CA ALA A 35 -3.67 -7.11 -9.85
C ALA A 35 -2.83 -5.90 -9.44
N HIS A 36 -3.32 -5.07 -8.52
CA HIS A 36 -2.60 -3.92 -7.95
C HIS A 36 -1.26 -4.31 -7.32
N ALA A 37 -1.13 -5.55 -6.86
CA ALA A 37 0.06 -5.99 -6.11
C ALA A 37 1.31 -6.15 -6.99
N LEU A 38 1.21 -6.05 -8.33
CA LEU A 38 2.38 -5.89 -9.17
C LEU A 38 3.16 -4.63 -8.82
N PHE A 39 2.44 -3.55 -8.48
CA PHE A 39 3.01 -2.23 -8.17
C PHE A 39 3.02 -1.93 -6.67
N TYR A 40 2.08 -2.51 -5.91
CA TYR A 40 1.91 -2.30 -4.48
C TYR A 40 1.92 -3.65 -3.73
N PRO A 41 3.11 -4.29 -3.57
CA PRO A 41 3.24 -5.66 -3.06
C PRO A 41 3.23 -5.79 -1.53
N HIS A 42 3.07 -4.70 -0.79
CA HIS A 42 3.15 -4.65 0.67
C HIS A 42 1.87 -4.08 1.31
N GLY A 43 1.81 -4.10 2.63
CA GLY A 43 0.71 -3.50 3.39
C GLY A 43 0.78 -1.96 3.45
N LEU A 44 -0.31 -1.33 3.84
CA LEU A 44 -0.39 0.14 3.97
C LEU A 44 0.26 0.65 5.26
N GLY A 45 0.35 -0.17 6.30
CA GLY A 45 0.92 0.28 7.56
C GLY A 45 0.77 -0.72 8.70
N HIS A 46 1.27 -0.33 9.87
CA HIS A 46 1.35 -1.14 11.08
C HIS A 46 1.18 -0.26 12.32
N MET A 47 0.96 -0.88 13.47
CA MET A 47 1.01 -0.19 14.76
C MET A 47 2.42 0.29 15.03
N MET A 48 2.54 1.45 15.70
CA MET A 48 3.77 2.03 16.15
C MET A 48 3.66 2.44 17.62
N GLY A 49 4.69 2.16 18.41
CA GLY A 49 4.73 2.43 19.84
C GLY A 49 6.16 2.45 20.36
N LEU A 50 6.48 1.58 21.31
CA LEU A 50 7.86 1.42 21.79
C LEU A 50 8.79 0.92 20.71
N ASP A 51 8.27 0.06 19.82
CA ASP A 51 8.98 -0.43 18.65
C ASP A 51 8.33 0.14 17.37
N VAL A 52 9.11 0.21 16.28
CA VAL A 52 8.61 0.64 14.96
C VAL A 52 7.48 -0.27 14.50
N HIS A 53 7.64 -1.60 14.58
CA HIS A 53 6.59 -2.59 14.44
C HIS A 53 6.15 -3.03 15.82
N ASP A 54 5.25 -2.25 16.44
CA ASP A 54 4.96 -2.38 17.85
C ASP A 54 4.31 -3.71 18.20
N MET A 55 4.84 -4.37 19.23
CA MET A 55 4.38 -5.62 19.81
C MET A 55 4.25 -6.82 18.83
N GLU A 56 4.72 -6.73 17.58
CA GLU A 56 4.62 -7.83 16.61
C GLU A 56 5.41 -9.10 17.01
N ASN A 57 6.44 -8.96 17.83
CA ASN A 57 7.17 -10.06 18.46
C ASN A 57 6.30 -10.91 19.41
N LEU A 58 5.20 -10.35 19.93
CA LEU A 58 4.20 -11.06 20.73
C LEU A 58 3.15 -11.78 19.87
N GLY A 59 3.11 -11.48 18.57
CA GLY A 59 2.24 -12.12 17.60
C GLY A 59 1.49 -11.12 16.73
N GLU A 60 1.93 -10.95 15.49
CA GLU A 60 1.32 -10.03 14.51
C GLU A 60 -0.19 -10.27 14.32
N LEU A 61 -0.64 -11.54 14.37
CA LEU A 61 -2.06 -11.87 14.26
C LEU A 61 -2.89 -11.30 15.43
N TRP A 62 -2.32 -11.18 16.62
CA TRP A 62 -3.02 -10.60 17.76
C TRP A 62 -3.02 -9.08 17.68
N VAL A 63 -1.88 -8.48 17.41
CA VAL A 63 -1.73 -7.03 17.37
C VAL A 63 -2.51 -6.40 16.20
N GLY A 64 -2.41 -6.98 15.02
CA GLY A 64 -2.95 -6.41 13.79
C GLY A 64 -4.29 -6.98 13.34
N TYR A 65 -4.70 -8.16 13.85
CA TYR A 65 -5.83 -8.91 13.33
C TYR A 65 -6.81 -9.41 14.41
N ASP A 66 -6.54 -9.15 15.68
CA ASP A 66 -7.34 -9.68 16.80
C ASP A 66 -7.55 -11.22 16.70
N GLY A 67 -6.46 -11.92 16.39
CA GLY A 67 -6.47 -13.38 16.22
C GLY A 67 -7.11 -13.90 14.94
N GLN A 68 -7.63 -13.03 14.07
CA GLN A 68 -8.22 -13.43 12.79
C GLN A 68 -7.16 -13.82 11.77
N PRO A 69 -7.42 -14.77 10.87
CA PRO A 69 -6.44 -15.19 9.87
C PRO A 69 -6.18 -14.08 8.83
N LYS A 70 -4.92 -13.95 8.42
CA LYS A 70 -4.52 -13.06 7.31
C LYS A 70 -4.96 -13.63 5.96
N SER A 71 -5.14 -12.73 4.99
CA SER A 71 -5.29 -13.10 3.59
C SER A 71 -4.06 -13.86 3.08
N THR A 72 -4.27 -14.82 2.20
CA THR A 72 -3.19 -15.52 1.46
C THR A 72 -2.87 -14.85 0.12
N GLN A 73 -3.68 -13.86 -0.30
CA GLN A 73 -3.48 -13.14 -1.57
C GLN A 73 -2.19 -12.34 -1.53
N PHE A 74 -1.39 -12.46 -2.59
CA PHE A 74 -0.15 -11.68 -2.74
C PHE A 74 -0.43 -10.16 -2.64
N GLY A 75 0.46 -9.42 -1.99
CA GLY A 75 0.24 -8.02 -1.59
C GLY A 75 -0.54 -7.92 -0.29
N ARG A 76 -1.82 -8.32 -0.30
CA ARG A 76 -2.71 -8.26 0.87
C ARG A 76 -2.20 -9.11 2.06
N LYS A 77 -1.55 -10.24 1.82
CA LYS A 77 -0.95 -11.06 2.89
C LYS A 77 0.13 -10.32 3.71
N SER A 78 0.71 -9.28 3.12
CA SER A 78 1.75 -8.45 3.76
C SER A 78 1.16 -7.32 4.62
N GLN A 79 -0.17 -7.13 4.62
CA GLN A 79 -0.83 -6.15 5.49
C GLN A 79 -0.67 -6.57 6.95
N ARG A 80 -0.15 -5.68 7.79
CA ARG A 80 0.15 -5.94 9.21
C ARG A 80 -0.99 -5.50 10.13
N LEU A 81 -1.74 -4.46 9.77
CA LEU A 81 -2.84 -3.89 10.54
C LEU A 81 -4.15 -4.00 9.78
N ALA A 82 -5.16 -4.63 10.37
CA ALA A 82 -6.47 -4.86 9.74
C ALA A 82 -7.66 -4.51 10.65
N ILE A 83 -7.43 -4.43 11.96
CA ILE A 83 -8.47 -4.20 12.98
C ILE A 83 -9.11 -2.82 12.88
N PRO A 84 -10.26 -2.58 13.52
CA PRO A 84 -10.79 -1.25 13.76
C PRO A 84 -9.75 -0.37 14.47
N LEU A 85 -9.61 0.87 14.00
CA LEU A 85 -8.78 1.86 14.67
C LEU A 85 -9.56 2.46 15.84
N GLU A 86 -8.88 2.60 16.99
CA GLU A 86 -9.45 3.13 18.22
C GLU A 86 -8.67 4.38 18.67
N PRO A 87 -9.33 5.32 19.38
CA PRO A 87 -8.65 6.47 19.93
C PRO A 87 -7.44 6.07 20.80
N GLY A 88 -6.31 6.73 20.59
CA GLY A 88 -5.03 6.42 21.23
C GLY A 88 -4.10 5.55 20.36
N PHE A 89 -4.59 4.90 19.31
CA PHE A 89 -3.73 4.14 18.40
C PHE A 89 -2.82 5.08 17.61
N VAL A 90 -1.54 4.71 17.54
CA VAL A 90 -0.56 5.30 16.62
C VAL A 90 -0.21 4.26 15.57
N HIS A 91 -0.26 4.66 14.31
CA HIS A 91 0.02 3.77 13.20
C HIS A 91 0.66 4.51 12.04
N THR A 92 1.35 3.78 11.17
CA THR A 92 1.89 4.30 9.92
C THR A 92 0.84 4.29 8.81
N VAL A 93 1.01 5.17 7.82
CA VAL A 93 0.37 5.13 6.49
C VAL A 93 1.48 5.31 5.48
N GLU A 94 1.86 4.22 4.80
CA GLU A 94 3.07 4.12 3.99
C GLU A 94 2.78 3.56 2.57
N PRO A 95 1.92 4.24 1.79
CA PRO A 95 1.67 3.81 0.42
C PRO A 95 2.94 3.89 -0.43
N GLY A 96 3.14 2.90 -1.32
CA GLY A 96 4.29 2.85 -2.19
C GLY A 96 3.98 2.20 -3.53
N ILE A 97 4.65 2.68 -4.58
CA ILE A 97 4.58 2.14 -5.94
C ILE A 97 5.97 1.70 -6.36
N TYR A 98 6.07 0.47 -6.86
CA TYR A 98 7.33 -0.16 -7.22
C TYR A 98 7.25 -0.81 -8.59
N PHE A 99 8.35 -0.75 -9.33
CA PHE A 99 8.58 -1.47 -10.57
C PHE A 99 9.71 -2.47 -10.33
N ILE A 100 9.34 -3.71 -10.01
CA ILE A 100 10.28 -4.79 -9.66
C ILE A 100 10.46 -5.67 -10.90
N PRO A 101 11.63 -5.61 -11.60
CA PRO A 101 11.83 -6.30 -12.87
C PRO A 101 11.51 -7.80 -12.81
N GLU A 102 11.96 -8.48 -11.76
CA GLU A 102 11.75 -9.92 -11.59
C GLU A 102 10.27 -10.28 -11.42
N LEU A 103 9.50 -9.44 -10.71
CA LEU A 103 8.07 -9.63 -10.52
C LEU A 103 7.30 -9.36 -11.82
N ILE A 104 7.73 -8.34 -12.57
CA ILE A 104 7.16 -8.01 -13.90
C ILE A 104 7.37 -9.19 -14.84
N ASP A 105 8.60 -9.74 -14.94
CA ASP A 105 8.93 -10.88 -15.78
C ASP A 105 8.12 -12.13 -15.41
N LEU A 106 8.04 -12.42 -14.12
CA LEU A 106 7.27 -13.55 -13.60
C LEU A 106 5.79 -13.45 -14.00
N TRP A 107 5.13 -12.33 -13.69
CA TRP A 107 3.71 -12.18 -13.95
C TRP A 107 3.37 -12.07 -15.44
N LYS A 108 4.24 -11.42 -16.21
CA LYS A 108 4.10 -11.36 -17.68
C LYS A 108 4.25 -12.75 -18.31
N GLY A 109 5.24 -13.54 -17.85
CA GLY A 109 5.44 -14.92 -18.30
C GLY A 109 4.26 -15.84 -17.96
N GLU A 110 3.64 -15.65 -16.81
CA GLU A 110 2.41 -16.34 -16.38
C GLU A 110 1.13 -15.79 -17.03
N LYS A 111 1.20 -14.74 -17.84
CA LYS A 111 0.06 -14.01 -18.41
C LYS A 111 -0.95 -13.58 -17.35
N LYS A 112 -0.46 -13.22 -16.17
CA LYS A 112 -1.29 -12.90 -15.01
C LYS A 112 -1.93 -11.52 -15.15
N PHE A 113 -3.22 -11.42 -14.84
CA PHE A 113 -3.98 -10.17 -14.83
C PHE A 113 -3.89 -9.34 -16.12
N MET A 114 -3.85 -10.00 -17.28
CA MET A 114 -3.78 -9.36 -18.62
C MET A 114 -4.95 -8.39 -18.86
N ASP A 115 -6.08 -8.58 -18.19
CA ASP A 115 -7.26 -7.70 -18.29
C ASP A 115 -7.08 -6.38 -17.50
N PHE A 116 -6.14 -6.37 -16.54
CA PHE A 116 -5.90 -5.22 -15.67
C PHE A 116 -4.53 -4.56 -15.88
N ILE A 117 -3.53 -5.28 -16.37
CA ILE A 117 -2.15 -4.80 -16.51
C ILE A 117 -1.80 -4.60 -17.98
N ASN A 118 -1.20 -3.45 -18.30
CA ASN A 118 -0.63 -3.16 -19.60
C ASN A 118 0.88 -3.40 -19.57
N TYR A 119 1.30 -4.65 -19.75
CA TYR A 119 2.71 -5.02 -19.64
C TYR A 119 3.63 -4.30 -20.63
N ASP A 120 3.14 -3.93 -21.81
CA ASP A 120 3.96 -3.18 -22.77
C ASP A 120 4.29 -1.78 -22.23
N LYS A 121 3.32 -1.14 -21.60
CA LYS A 121 3.54 0.15 -20.94
C LYS A 121 4.38 0.03 -19.67
N VAL A 122 4.23 -1.06 -18.90
CA VAL A 122 5.03 -1.33 -17.69
C VAL A 122 6.52 -1.43 -17.99
N GLU A 123 6.88 -2.00 -19.15
CA GLU A 123 8.29 -2.11 -19.57
C GLU A 123 9.00 -0.76 -19.72
N GLU A 124 8.28 0.31 -20.05
CA GLU A 124 8.86 1.66 -20.15
C GLU A 124 9.33 2.19 -18.76
N TYR A 125 8.74 1.66 -17.67
CA TYR A 125 9.05 2.04 -16.29
C TYR A 125 9.96 1.04 -15.55
N ARG A 126 10.45 0.02 -16.26
CA ARG A 126 11.20 -1.10 -15.66
C ARG A 126 12.35 -0.66 -14.75
N ASN A 127 13.02 0.44 -15.07
CA ASN A 127 14.17 0.95 -14.35
C ASN A 127 13.83 2.12 -13.40
N PHE A 128 12.55 2.40 -13.19
CA PHE A 128 12.13 3.48 -12.29
C PHE A 128 12.49 3.19 -10.82
N GLY A 129 12.45 1.93 -10.40
CA GLY A 129 12.61 1.54 -9.00
C GLY A 129 11.31 1.64 -8.23
N GLY A 130 11.24 2.53 -7.25
CA GLY A 130 10.03 2.73 -6.46
C GLY A 130 10.02 4.05 -5.71
N ILE A 131 8.83 4.40 -5.21
CA ILE A 131 8.61 5.57 -4.35
C ILE A 131 7.63 5.18 -3.25
N ARG A 132 7.92 5.58 -2.00
CA ARG A 132 7.05 5.45 -0.84
C ARG A 132 6.95 6.79 -0.12
N ASN A 133 5.75 7.16 0.26
CA ASN A 133 5.51 8.20 1.25
C ASN A 133 5.09 7.52 2.55
N GLU A 134 5.60 7.99 3.68
CA GLU A 134 5.28 7.42 4.98
C GLU A 134 4.96 8.54 5.98
N GLU A 135 3.82 8.42 6.62
CA GLU A 135 3.32 9.37 7.62
C GLU A 135 2.79 8.59 8.83
N ASP A 136 2.95 9.18 10.00
CA ASP A 136 2.45 8.63 11.26
C ASP A 136 1.18 9.34 11.68
N TYR A 137 0.20 8.58 12.15
CA TYR A 137 -1.09 9.09 12.60
C TYR A 137 -1.43 8.62 14.00
N LEU A 138 -1.91 9.56 14.81
CA LEU A 138 -2.61 9.29 16.07
C LEU A 138 -4.11 9.32 15.80
N ILE A 139 -4.82 8.27 16.19
CA ILE A 139 -6.27 8.24 16.19
C ILE A 139 -6.80 8.99 17.41
N THR A 140 -7.73 9.90 17.20
CA THR A 140 -8.39 10.71 18.22
C THR A 140 -9.87 10.36 18.32
N GLU A 141 -10.57 10.90 19.30
CA GLU A 141 -12.03 10.72 19.47
C GLU A 141 -12.84 11.21 18.26
N THR A 142 -12.32 12.14 17.47
CA THR A 142 -13.04 12.79 16.39
C THR A 142 -12.44 12.55 15.00
N GLY A 143 -11.34 11.79 14.91
CA GLY A 143 -10.66 11.52 13.63
C GLY A 143 -9.22 11.09 13.78
N ALA A 144 -8.36 11.51 12.85
CA ALA A 144 -6.93 11.20 12.87
C ALA A 144 -6.10 12.48 12.84
N ARG A 145 -5.01 12.50 13.60
CA ARG A 145 -4.04 13.60 13.63
C ARG A 145 -2.70 13.10 13.14
N ARG A 146 -2.18 13.70 12.07
CA ARG A 146 -0.82 13.43 11.60
C ARG A 146 0.20 13.90 12.64
N LEU A 147 1.21 13.09 12.88
CA LEU A 147 2.34 13.38 13.74
C LEU A 147 3.50 13.97 12.92
N GLY A 148 4.34 14.77 13.57
CA GLY A 148 5.50 15.39 12.92
C GLY A 148 5.17 16.57 12.00
N LYS A 149 6.21 17.06 11.32
CA LYS A 149 6.10 18.14 10.32
C LYS A 149 5.60 17.55 9.00
N LYS A 150 4.81 18.37 8.24
CA LYS A 150 4.44 17.99 6.88
C LYS A 150 5.70 17.82 6.02
N ILE A 151 5.83 16.66 5.38
CA ILE A 151 6.84 16.46 4.34
C ILE A 151 6.30 16.96 2.99
N PRO A 152 7.17 17.39 2.05
CA PRO A 152 6.79 17.70 0.69
C PRO A 152 6.21 16.46 -0.02
N LEU A 153 5.05 16.60 -0.67
CA LEU A 153 4.35 15.51 -1.33
C LEU A 153 4.19 15.72 -2.84
N THR A 154 4.19 17.01 -3.29
CA THR A 154 4.07 17.30 -4.72
C THR A 154 5.45 17.50 -5.34
N PRO A 155 5.58 17.29 -6.67
CA PRO A 155 6.83 17.59 -7.38
C PRO A 155 7.34 19.00 -7.12
N GLU A 156 6.45 19.99 -7.13
CA GLU A 156 6.78 21.40 -6.89
C GLU A 156 7.31 21.65 -5.47
N GLU A 157 6.68 21.02 -4.46
CA GLU A 157 7.14 21.10 -3.08
C GLU A 157 8.52 20.45 -2.91
N VAL A 158 8.78 19.33 -3.59
CA VAL A 158 10.08 18.63 -3.54
C VAL A 158 11.16 19.44 -4.28
N GLU A 159 10.85 19.97 -5.44
CA GLU A 159 11.78 20.79 -6.24
C GLU A 159 12.16 22.09 -5.53
N ALA A 160 11.25 22.67 -4.74
CA ALA A 160 11.52 23.86 -3.95
C ALA A 160 12.53 23.65 -2.81
N LEU A 161 12.92 22.40 -2.50
CA LEU A 161 13.95 22.08 -1.52
C LEU A 161 15.39 22.06 -2.07
N ARG A 162 15.57 22.27 -3.37
CA ARG A 162 16.87 22.22 -4.07
C ARG A 162 17.60 23.56 -4.05
#